data_cace715f79841c516901e58cb680e12e
#
_entry.id   cace715f79841c516901e58cb680e12e
#
_cell.length_a   1.000
_cell.length_b   1.000
_cell.length_c   1.000
_cell.angle_alpha   90.00
_cell.angle_beta   90.00
_cell.angle_gamma   90.00
#
_symmetry.space_group_name_H-M   'P 1'
#
loop_
_entity.id
_entity.type
_entity.pdbx_description
1 polymer ?
#
loop_
_entity_poly.entity_id
_entity_poly.type
_entity_poly.pdbx_seq_one_letter_code
_entity_poly.pdbx_strand_id
1 'polypeptide(L)'
;MNFLPPIGQALDCLSLINCWGGNLLFPYSLGQRSLLVADVMQTPTARVYGLLSRVPAVVVGDPDLDMRFWALDNGADIAGQERLLLKLLWIKLDLAPPTAAIAEEIDRASECVKATEWRDVVDDTSAGDAPAASVLTATIRYRSFDTVRAELRAAFQNHLAIAHASGLRRAT
;
A
#
# COMPACT_ATOMS: atom_id res chain seq x y z
N MET A 1 -17.03 -15.82 7.73
CA MET A 1 -17.02 -15.04 6.47
C MET A 1 -15.57 -14.69 6.15
N ASN A 2 -15.08 -14.99 4.95
CA ASN A 2 -13.69 -14.71 4.56
C ASN A 2 -13.71 -13.40 3.76
N PHE A 3 -13.50 -12.26 4.44
CA PHE A 3 -13.58 -10.92 3.82
C PHE A 3 -12.39 -10.60 2.91
N LEU A 4 -11.27 -11.31 3.06
CA LEU A 4 -10.09 -11.12 2.23
C LEU A 4 -9.94 -12.29 1.25
N PRO A 5 -9.70 -12.02 -0.04
CA PRO A 5 -9.35 -13.07 -1.00
C PRO A 5 -8.03 -13.76 -0.59
N PRO A 6 -7.69 -14.90 -1.20
CA PRO A 6 -6.35 -15.47 -1.08
C PRO A 6 -5.28 -14.43 -1.39
N ILE A 7 -4.19 -14.39 -0.62
CA ILE A 7 -3.19 -13.31 -0.74
C ILE A 7 -2.65 -13.14 -2.16
N GLY A 8 -2.41 -14.24 -2.88
CA GLY A 8 -1.96 -14.15 -4.28
C GLY A 8 -2.97 -13.41 -5.17
N GLN A 9 -4.28 -13.66 -4.98
CA GLN A 9 -5.33 -12.96 -5.69
C GLN A 9 -5.42 -11.49 -5.27
N ALA A 10 -5.25 -11.19 -3.97
CA ALA A 10 -5.23 -9.80 -3.49
C ALA A 10 -4.08 -9.00 -4.13
N LEU A 11 -2.88 -9.59 -4.23
CA LEU A 11 -1.74 -8.96 -4.87
C LEU A 11 -1.98 -8.74 -6.38
N ASP A 12 -2.61 -9.69 -7.05
CA ASP A 12 -2.99 -9.54 -8.45
C ASP A 12 -3.97 -8.37 -8.63
N CYS A 13 -5.00 -8.28 -7.77
CA CYS A 13 -5.96 -7.18 -7.80
C CYS A 13 -5.28 -5.82 -7.59
N LEU A 14 -4.31 -5.71 -6.66
CA LEU A 14 -3.56 -4.47 -6.45
C LEU A 14 -2.84 -3.99 -7.70
N SER A 15 -2.37 -4.91 -8.56
CA SER A 15 -1.71 -4.54 -9.82
C SER A 15 -2.68 -3.93 -10.85
N LEU A 16 -4.00 -4.08 -10.67
CA LEU A 16 -5.04 -3.61 -11.56
C LEU A 16 -5.78 -2.36 -11.07
N ILE A 17 -5.70 -2.04 -9.76
CA ILE A 17 -6.36 -0.87 -9.19
C ILE A 17 -5.47 0.35 -9.41
N ASN A 18 -5.95 1.32 -10.22
CA ASN A 18 -5.27 2.59 -10.40
C ASN A 18 -5.37 3.46 -9.15
N CYS A 19 -4.29 4.18 -8.86
CA CYS A 19 -4.26 5.20 -7.82
C CYS A 19 -4.99 6.48 -8.26
N TRP A 20 -5.20 7.40 -7.33
CA TRP A 20 -5.66 8.77 -7.59
C TRP A 20 -6.96 8.85 -8.42
N GLY A 21 -7.88 7.89 -8.27
CA GLY A 21 -9.12 7.85 -9.05
C GLY A 21 -8.92 7.74 -10.57
N GLY A 22 -7.69 7.44 -11.02
CA GLY A 22 -7.34 7.37 -12.44
C GLY A 22 -6.91 8.71 -13.07
N ASN A 23 -6.81 9.79 -12.28
CA ASN A 23 -6.32 11.11 -12.75
C ASN A 23 -4.77 11.10 -12.85
N LEU A 24 -4.27 10.47 -13.91
CA LEU A 24 -2.86 10.08 -14.05
C LEU A 24 -2.36 10.32 -15.47
N LEU A 25 -1.09 10.71 -15.60
CA LEU A 25 -0.38 10.81 -16.88
C LEU A 25 -0.22 9.44 -17.59
N PHE A 26 -0.19 8.36 -16.81
CA PHE A 26 -0.13 6.98 -17.31
C PHE A 26 -0.70 6.01 -16.27
N PRO A 27 -1.12 4.79 -16.64
CA PRO A 27 -1.60 3.80 -15.68
C PRO A 27 -0.57 3.52 -14.58
N TYR A 28 -0.97 3.77 -13.32
CA TYR A 28 -0.14 3.58 -12.14
C TYR A 28 -0.97 2.93 -11.05
N SER A 29 -0.58 1.71 -10.66
CA SER A 29 -1.40 0.88 -9.79
C SER A 29 -1.01 0.95 -8.32
N LEU A 30 -1.95 0.56 -7.44
CA LEU A 30 -1.68 0.36 -6.02
C LEU A 30 -0.58 -0.68 -5.78
N GLY A 31 -0.45 -1.68 -6.66
CA GLY A 31 0.64 -2.65 -6.61
C GLY A 31 2.01 -1.99 -6.81
N GLN A 32 2.12 -1.08 -7.78
CA GLN A 32 3.37 -0.33 -8.01
C GLN A 32 3.67 0.60 -6.83
N ARG A 33 2.66 1.28 -6.27
CA ARG A 33 2.79 2.08 -5.04
C ARG A 33 3.30 1.23 -3.88
N SER A 34 2.73 0.04 -3.65
CA SER A 34 3.13 -0.86 -2.58
C SER A 34 4.58 -1.32 -2.68
N LEU A 35 5.07 -1.59 -3.90
CA LEU A 35 6.48 -1.89 -4.14
C LEU A 35 7.37 -0.71 -3.74
N LEU A 36 7.04 0.51 -4.18
CA LEU A 36 7.82 1.71 -3.84
C LEU A 36 7.82 1.99 -2.33
N VAL A 37 6.69 1.84 -1.65
CA VAL A 37 6.64 2.00 -0.18
C VAL A 37 7.57 1.00 0.51
N ALA A 38 7.55 -0.27 0.10
CA ALA A 38 8.44 -1.28 0.65
C ALA A 38 9.93 -0.98 0.37
N ASP A 39 10.25 -0.46 -0.82
CA ASP A 39 11.63 -0.11 -1.20
C ASP A 39 12.17 1.08 -0.40
N VAL A 40 11.32 2.07 -0.08
CA VAL A 40 11.69 3.26 0.72
C VAL A 40 11.93 2.91 2.19
N MET A 41 11.28 1.87 2.72
CA MET A 41 11.46 1.47 4.11
C MET A 41 12.90 1.06 4.41
N GLN A 42 13.45 1.64 5.49
CA GLN A 42 14.82 1.42 5.93
C GLN A 42 15.01 0.08 6.65
N THR A 43 13.95 -0.41 7.30
CA THR A 43 13.96 -1.65 8.09
C THR A 43 13.64 -2.85 7.18
N PRO A 44 14.63 -3.64 6.71
CA PRO A 44 14.39 -4.71 5.73
C PRO A 44 13.36 -5.74 6.20
N THR A 45 13.37 -6.08 7.50
CA THR A 45 12.46 -7.05 8.09
C THR A 45 11.01 -6.54 8.17
N ALA A 46 10.81 -5.22 8.09
CA ALA A 46 9.50 -4.59 8.15
C ALA A 46 8.91 -4.28 6.77
N ARG A 47 9.65 -4.45 5.68
CA ARG A 47 9.19 -4.13 4.31
C ARG A 47 7.91 -4.86 3.89
N VAL A 48 7.67 -6.05 4.44
CA VAL A 48 6.43 -6.80 4.20
C VAL A 48 5.20 -5.99 4.62
N TYR A 49 5.26 -5.20 5.69
CA TYR A 49 4.12 -4.38 6.14
C TYR A 49 3.84 -3.21 5.18
N GLY A 50 4.90 -2.56 4.69
CA GLY A 50 4.77 -1.52 3.64
C GLY A 50 4.14 -2.08 2.37
N LEU A 51 4.61 -3.25 1.92
CA LEU A 51 4.08 -3.94 0.75
C LEU A 51 2.59 -4.29 0.89
N LEU A 52 2.16 -4.67 2.09
CA LEU A 52 0.80 -5.10 2.38
C LEU A 52 -0.13 -3.94 2.79
N SER A 53 0.39 -2.73 2.98
CA SER A 53 -0.35 -1.60 3.53
C SER A 53 -1.61 -1.24 2.72
N ARG A 54 -1.60 -1.48 1.40
CA ARG A 54 -2.71 -1.20 0.48
C ARG A 54 -3.62 -2.39 0.16
N VAL A 55 -3.35 -3.58 0.72
CA VAL A 55 -4.21 -4.77 0.49
C VAL A 55 -5.68 -4.55 0.87
N PRO A 56 -6.03 -3.79 1.92
CA PRO A 56 -7.42 -3.47 2.21
C PRO A 56 -8.19 -2.83 1.05
N ALA A 57 -7.51 -2.06 0.19
CA ALA A 57 -8.15 -1.43 -0.97
C ALA A 57 -8.76 -2.43 -1.96
N VAL A 58 -8.35 -3.69 -1.95
CA VAL A 58 -8.97 -4.76 -2.75
C VAL A 58 -10.42 -5.01 -2.32
N VAL A 59 -10.76 -4.70 -1.08
CA VAL A 59 -12.11 -4.90 -0.51
C VAL A 59 -12.90 -3.59 -0.47
N VAL A 60 -12.26 -2.51 -0.02
CA VAL A 60 -12.95 -1.22 0.22
C VAL A 60 -12.76 -0.21 -0.91
N GLY A 61 -11.92 -0.52 -1.90
CA GLY A 61 -11.51 0.42 -2.94
C GLY A 61 -10.38 1.34 -2.49
N ASP A 62 -10.00 2.28 -3.35
CA ASP A 62 -9.05 3.36 -3.06
C ASP A 62 -9.75 4.72 -3.18
N PRO A 63 -10.69 5.04 -2.28
CA PRO A 63 -11.41 6.31 -2.31
C PRO A 63 -10.44 7.47 -2.02
N ASP A 64 -10.66 8.60 -2.70
CA ASP A 64 -9.98 9.86 -2.40
C ASP A 64 -10.39 10.43 -1.03
N LEU A 65 -9.76 11.53 -0.63
CA LEU A 65 -10.01 12.15 0.66
C LEU A 65 -11.46 12.64 0.79
N ASP A 66 -12.02 13.23 -0.26
CA ASP A 66 -13.38 13.78 -0.23
C ASP A 66 -14.40 12.66 -0.04
N MET A 67 -14.23 11.54 -0.74
CA MET A 67 -15.05 10.35 -0.55
C MET A 67 -14.89 9.74 0.85
N ARG A 68 -13.68 9.79 1.45
CA ARG A 68 -13.44 9.32 2.81
C ARG A 68 -14.15 10.20 3.85
N PHE A 69 -14.10 11.52 3.69
CA PHE A 69 -14.82 12.45 4.55
C PHE A 69 -16.34 12.30 4.39
N TRP A 70 -16.82 12.26 3.16
CA TRP A 70 -18.24 12.03 2.89
C TRP A 70 -18.73 10.72 3.50
N ALA A 71 -17.98 9.63 3.38
CA ALA A 71 -18.32 8.35 3.96
C ALA A 71 -18.39 8.42 5.49
N LEU A 72 -17.43 9.10 6.13
CA LEU A 72 -17.41 9.28 7.58
C LEU A 72 -18.62 10.06 8.06
N ASP A 73 -18.98 11.17 7.38
CA ASP A 73 -20.15 11.99 7.67
C ASP A 73 -21.47 11.21 7.52
N ASN A 74 -21.46 10.16 6.67
CA ASN A 74 -22.59 9.25 6.49
C ASN A 74 -22.48 7.94 7.29
N GLY A 75 -21.61 7.90 8.31
CA GLY A 75 -21.49 6.80 9.26
C GLY A 75 -20.64 5.61 8.80
N ALA A 76 -19.85 5.75 7.72
CA ALA A 76 -18.95 4.71 7.23
C ALA A 76 -17.49 5.02 7.58
N ASP A 77 -16.92 4.29 8.54
CA ASP A 77 -15.49 4.39 8.92
C ASP A 77 -14.62 3.52 8.01
N ILE A 78 -14.26 4.02 6.82
CA ILE A 78 -13.38 3.33 5.87
C ILE A 78 -12.02 3.05 6.51
N ALA A 79 -11.44 4.00 7.22
CA ALA A 79 -10.14 3.83 7.87
C ALA A 79 -10.17 2.73 8.96
N GLY A 80 -11.26 2.64 9.70
CA GLY A 80 -11.47 1.55 10.67
C GLY A 80 -11.60 0.20 10.00
N GLN A 81 -12.29 0.13 8.86
CA GLN A 81 -12.41 -1.10 8.07
C GLN A 81 -11.04 -1.53 7.50
N GLU A 82 -10.25 -0.60 6.96
CA GLU A 82 -8.89 -0.88 6.48
C GLU A 82 -8.02 -1.44 7.61
N ARG A 83 -8.04 -0.81 8.80
CA ARG A 83 -7.30 -1.31 9.98
C ARG A 83 -7.72 -2.71 10.41
N LEU A 84 -9.02 -3.01 10.37
CA LEU A 84 -9.52 -4.35 10.68
C LEU A 84 -9.04 -5.38 9.65
N LEU A 85 -9.12 -5.06 8.36
CA LEU A 85 -8.66 -5.93 7.29
C LEU A 85 -7.15 -6.21 7.38
N LEU A 86 -6.34 -5.21 7.73
CA LEU A 86 -4.91 -5.39 7.98
C LEU A 86 -4.65 -6.33 9.16
N LYS A 87 -5.37 -6.18 10.27
CA LYS A 87 -5.24 -7.09 11.42
C LYS A 87 -5.56 -8.54 11.04
N LEU A 88 -6.64 -8.75 10.28
CA LEU A 88 -6.99 -10.08 9.78
C LEU A 88 -5.94 -10.65 8.82
N LEU A 89 -5.35 -9.81 7.99
CA LEU A 89 -4.28 -10.18 7.08
C LEU A 89 -3.03 -10.64 7.83
N TRP A 90 -2.58 -9.89 8.84
CA TRP A 90 -1.42 -10.28 9.66
C TRP A 90 -1.66 -11.61 10.37
N ILE A 91 -2.86 -11.83 10.92
CA ILE A 91 -3.23 -13.12 11.51
C ILE A 91 -3.11 -14.25 10.48
N LYS A 92 -3.64 -14.04 9.27
CA LYS A 92 -3.64 -15.04 8.19
C LYS A 92 -2.23 -15.35 7.68
N LEU A 93 -1.32 -14.40 7.75
CA LEU A 93 0.07 -14.53 7.31
C LEU A 93 1.05 -14.91 8.44
N ASP A 94 0.54 -15.20 9.64
CA ASP A 94 1.37 -15.48 10.83
C ASP A 94 2.39 -14.35 11.11
N LEU A 95 1.97 -13.10 10.91
CA LEU A 95 2.75 -11.90 11.22
C LEU A 95 2.30 -11.29 12.55
N ALA A 96 3.26 -10.87 13.38
CA ALA A 96 2.98 -10.02 14.51
C ALA A 96 2.41 -8.66 14.03
N PRO A 97 1.57 -7.97 14.80
CA PRO A 97 1.20 -6.59 14.47
C PRO A 97 2.46 -5.70 14.40
N PRO A 98 2.52 -4.72 13.47
CA PRO A 98 3.64 -3.81 13.41
C PRO A 98 3.74 -3.01 14.72
N THR A 99 4.96 -2.77 15.18
CA THR A 99 5.22 -1.85 16.30
C THR A 99 4.89 -0.41 15.87
N ALA A 100 4.75 0.50 16.85
CA ALA A 100 4.54 1.92 16.56
C ALA A 100 5.64 2.48 15.63
N ALA A 101 6.90 2.13 15.87
CA ALA A 101 8.02 2.54 15.02
C ALA A 101 7.90 2.05 13.57
N ILE A 102 7.44 0.81 13.36
CA ILE A 102 7.19 0.28 12.02
C ILE A 102 6.00 1.00 11.37
N ALA A 103 4.93 1.28 12.11
CA ALA A 103 3.78 2.02 11.59
C ALA A 103 4.18 3.44 11.15
N GLU A 104 4.93 4.17 11.96
CA GLU A 104 5.48 5.49 11.62
C GLU A 104 6.41 5.43 10.39
N GLU A 105 7.18 4.36 10.24
CA GLU A 105 8.04 4.16 9.06
C GLU A 105 7.21 3.96 7.80
N ILE A 106 6.11 3.17 7.87
CA ILE A 106 5.17 2.98 6.76
C ILE A 106 4.53 4.32 6.36
N ASP A 107 4.10 5.11 7.33
CA ASP A 107 3.47 6.41 7.09
C ASP A 107 4.45 7.37 6.41
N ARG A 108 5.68 7.48 6.90
CA ARG A 108 6.73 8.31 6.27
C ARG A 108 7.06 7.85 4.85
N ALA A 109 7.22 6.54 4.64
CA ALA A 109 7.46 5.97 3.31
C ALA A 109 6.29 6.26 2.36
N SER A 110 5.06 6.11 2.84
CA SER A 110 3.84 6.38 2.07
C SER A 110 3.75 7.86 1.66
N GLU A 111 4.04 8.79 2.57
CA GLU A 111 4.02 10.23 2.26
C GLU A 111 5.13 10.62 1.27
N CYS A 112 6.32 10.04 1.39
CA CYS A 112 7.41 10.24 0.44
C CYS A 112 7.03 9.73 -0.97
N VAL A 113 6.42 8.55 -1.05
CA VAL A 113 5.93 7.98 -2.32
C VAL A 113 4.82 8.86 -2.91
N LYS A 114 3.84 9.32 -2.12
CA LYS A 114 2.77 10.22 -2.57
C LYS A 114 3.31 11.53 -3.14
N ALA A 115 4.29 12.15 -2.47
CA ALA A 115 4.93 13.37 -2.96
C ALA A 115 5.64 13.14 -4.31
N THR A 116 6.23 11.94 -4.47
CA THR A 116 6.87 11.56 -5.74
C THR A 116 5.85 11.29 -6.83
N GLU A 117 4.74 10.64 -6.52
CA GLU A 117 3.62 10.43 -7.43
C GLU A 117 3.03 11.75 -7.91
N TRP A 118 2.85 12.71 -7.00
CA TRP A 118 2.37 14.05 -7.34
C TRP A 118 3.25 14.72 -8.39
N ARG A 119 4.56 14.61 -8.26
CA ARG A 119 5.53 15.15 -9.21
C ARG A 119 5.52 14.43 -10.56
N ASP A 120 5.40 13.08 -10.55
CA ASP A 120 5.74 12.25 -11.71
C ASP A 120 4.53 11.66 -12.43
N VAL A 121 3.40 11.53 -11.74
CA VAL A 121 2.30 10.64 -12.17
C VAL A 121 0.95 11.35 -12.23
N VAL A 122 0.70 12.35 -11.36
CA VAL A 122 -0.57 13.06 -11.32
C VAL A 122 -0.66 14.06 -12.48
N ASP A 123 -1.75 14.00 -13.27
CA ASP A 123 -1.93 14.83 -14.47
C ASP A 123 -2.45 16.23 -14.13
N ASP A 124 -3.28 16.34 -13.09
CA ASP A 124 -3.94 17.58 -12.72
C ASP A 124 -3.45 18.11 -11.37
N THR A 125 -2.69 19.20 -11.44
CA THR A 125 -2.24 19.91 -10.24
C THR A 125 -3.36 20.75 -9.60
N SER A 126 -4.56 20.83 -10.18
CA SER A 126 -5.73 21.47 -9.57
C SER A 126 -6.35 20.63 -8.44
N ALA A 127 -5.93 19.38 -8.28
CA ALA A 127 -6.42 18.45 -7.26
C ALA A 127 -5.97 18.77 -5.83
N GLY A 128 -5.45 19.97 -5.57
CA GLY A 128 -5.03 20.43 -4.23
C GLY A 128 -3.53 20.72 -4.14
N ASP A 129 -3.04 20.93 -2.92
CA ASP A 129 -1.64 21.23 -2.65
C ASP A 129 -0.77 19.98 -2.74
N ALA A 130 0.42 20.12 -3.31
CA ALA A 130 1.42 19.06 -3.35
C ALA A 130 1.77 18.60 -1.92
N PRO A 131 1.93 17.28 -1.68
CA PRO A 131 2.35 16.78 -0.38
C PRO A 131 3.66 17.42 0.07
N ALA A 132 3.73 17.82 1.35
CA ALA A 132 4.92 18.49 1.92
C ALA A 132 6.13 17.56 2.16
N ALA A 133 5.97 16.25 1.92
CA ALA A 133 7.03 15.27 2.14
C ALA A 133 8.14 15.38 1.09
N SER A 134 9.34 14.93 1.44
CA SER A 134 10.47 14.83 0.51
C SER A 134 10.18 13.84 -0.61
N VAL A 135 10.45 14.24 -1.84
CA VAL A 135 10.32 13.37 -3.02
C VAL A 135 11.52 12.42 -3.17
N LEU A 136 11.29 11.27 -3.77
CA LEU A 136 12.38 10.34 -4.14
C LEU A 136 13.25 10.94 -5.26
N THR A 137 14.53 10.61 -5.26
CA THR A 137 15.43 10.96 -6.37
C THR A 137 15.08 10.22 -7.66
N ALA A 138 14.60 8.99 -7.54
CA ALA A 138 14.15 8.21 -8.69
C ALA A 138 12.82 8.74 -9.25
N THR A 139 12.69 8.68 -10.58
CA THR A 139 11.45 9.04 -11.29
C THR A 139 10.55 7.80 -11.40
N ILE A 140 9.28 7.96 -11.07
CA ILE A 140 8.27 6.93 -11.30
C ILE A 140 8.00 6.84 -12.81
N ARG A 141 8.02 5.61 -13.34
CA ARG A 141 7.74 5.34 -14.75
C ARG A 141 6.65 4.30 -14.88
N TYR A 142 5.98 4.32 -16.01
CA TYR A 142 5.01 3.29 -16.37
C TYR A 142 5.62 1.87 -16.28
N ARG A 143 4.86 0.96 -15.69
CA ARG A 143 5.11 -0.49 -15.71
C ARG A 143 3.84 -1.21 -16.10
N SER A 144 3.95 -2.25 -16.93
CA SER A 144 2.78 -3.06 -17.29
C SER A 144 2.22 -3.79 -16.08
N PHE A 145 0.93 -4.11 -16.10
CA PHE A 145 0.28 -4.90 -15.04
C PHE A 145 0.98 -6.23 -14.80
N ASP A 146 1.41 -6.92 -15.86
CA ASP A 146 2.08 -8.20 -15.72
C ASP A 146 3.45 -8.07 -15.03
N THR A 147 4.19 -7.00 -15.34
CA THR A 147 5.45 -6.68 -14.66
C THR A 147 5.20 -6.40 -13.18
N VAL A 148 4.27 -5.50 -12.87
CA VAL A 148 3.94 -5.16 -11.47
C VAL A 148 3.47 -6.39 -10.70
N ARG A 149 2.62 -7.22 -11.29
CA ARG A 149 2.10 -8.44 -10.67
C ARG A 149 3.22 -9.43 -10.33
N ALA A 150 4.14 -9.66 -11.28
CA ALA A 150 5.26 -10.57 -11.07
C ALA A 150 6.21 -10.05 -9.97
N GLU A 151 6.58 -8.78 -10.02
CA GLU A 151 7.43 -8.13 -9.02
C GLU A 151 6.79 -8.13 -7.64
N LEU A 152 5.49 -7.80 -7.54
CA LEU A 152 4.75 -7.76 -6.28
C LEU A 152 4.69 -9.13 -5.60
N ARG A 153 4.44 -10.19 -6.37
CA ARG A 153 4.45 -11.57 -5.87
C ARG A 153 5.84 -12.00 -5.38
N ALA A 154 6.88 -11.70 -6.17
CA ALA A 154 8.26 -12.03 -5.80
C ALA A 154 8.70 -11.25 -4.55
N ALA A 155 8.44 -9.94 -4.49
CA ALA A 155 8.74 -9.10 -3.33
C ALA A 155 8.00 -9.59 -2.07
N PHE A 156 6.71 -9.95 -2.21
CA PHE A 156 5.93 -10.48 -1.10
C PHE A 156 6.55 -11.77 -0.53
N GLN A 157 6.87 -12.74 -1.38
CA GLN A 157 7.48 -13.99 -0.92
C GLN A 157 8.80 -13.75 -0.21
N ASN A 158 9.66 -12.90 -0.78
CA ASN A 158 10.96 -12.56 -0.21
C ASN A 158 10.82 -11.85 1.14
N HIS A 159 10.03 -10.79 1.21
CA HIS A 159 9.88 -10.00 2.45
C HIS A 159 9.16 -10.76 3.55
N LEU A 160 8.19 -11.62 3.21
CA LEU A 160 7.54 -12.47 4.20
C LEU A 160 8.52 -13.48 4.79
N ALA A 161 9.36 -14.09 3.96
CA ALA A 161 10.41 -15.03 4.43
C ALA A 161 11.40 -14.33 5.35
N ILE A 162 11.85 -13.11 5.00
CA ILE A 162 12.76 -12.30 5.84
C ILE A 162 12.10 -11.96 7.19
N ALA A 163 10.83 -11.52 7.17
CA ALA A 163 10.09 -11.19 8.39
C ALA A 163 9.96 -12.40 9.33
N HIS A 164 9.60 -13.56 8.79
CA HIS A 164 9.50 -14.81 9.57
C HIS A 164 10.84 -15.27 10.12
N ALA A 165 11.92 -15.17 9.34
CA ALA A 165 13.27 -15.52 9.79
C ALA A 165 13.77 -14.57 10.89
N SER A 166 13.29 -13.34 10.94
CA SER A 166 13.66 -12.33 11.93
C SER A 166 12.77 -12.34 13.18
N GLY A 167 11.91 -13.32 13.33
CA GLY A 167 11.05 -13.47 14.50
C GLY A 167 9.81 -12.57 14.53
N LEU A 168 9.45 -11.91 13.43
CA LEU A 168 8.20 -11.14 13.31
C LEU A 168 6.97 -12.06 13.12
N ARG A 169 7.04 -13.25 13.70
CA ARG A 169 5.90 -14.16 13.79
C ARG A 169 5.00 -13.78 14.95
N ARG A 170 3.74 -14.12 14.81
CA ARG A 170 2.76 -13.97 15.88
C ARG A 170 3.13 -14.90 17.04
N ALA A 171 3.11 -14.39 18.28
CA ALA A 171 3.21 -15.23 19.45
C ALA A 171 1.99 -16.19 19.48
N THR A 172 2.26 -17.50 19.60
CA THR A 172 1.23 -18.55 19.75
C THR A 172 0.52 -18.45 21.07
#